data_fc63d004b25983e3abdfb4e052b6dafa
#
_entry.id   fc63d004b25983e3abdfb4e052b6dafa
#
_cell.length_a   1.000
_cell.length_b   1.000
_cell.length_c   1.000
_cell.angle_alpha   90.00
_cell.angle_beta   90.00
_cell.angle_gamma   90.00
#
_symmetry.space_group_name_H-M   'P 1'
#
loop_
_entity.id
_entity.type
_entity.pdbx_description
1 polymer ?
#
loop_
_entity_poly.entity_id
_entity_poly.type
_entity_poly.pdbx_seq_one_letter_code
_entity_poly.pdbx_strand_id
1 'polypeptide(L)'
;MLYSPLLKVSLKLRYLVIVIFIGTIILAYPVYKKQNWEFMPMMNEQVFMYMPVTPYGIGIDLAKELTNKTNIVLKSFPEVDTVFGKAGRAQTATDPAPLAMIETIVTFKPESQWREGMTYKKLMEEMNKKLEVAGLINSWTYPIRGRIDMLLTGIRTPLGIKLYGNNHVELEKTAGL
;
A
#
# COMPACT_ATOMS: atom_id res chain seq x y z
N MET A 1 -38.75 29.37 -1.44
CA MET A 1 -39.13 30.26 -2.56
C MET A 1 -37.98 31.14 -3.07
N LEU A 2 -36.73 30.77 -2.87
CA LEU A 2 -35.54 31.53 -3.31
C LEU A 2 -35.14 31.28 -4.79
N TYR A 3 -35.55 30.16 -5.37
CA TYR A 3 -35.17 29.77 -6.71
C TYR A 3 -35.64 30.73 -7.83
N SER A 4 -36.90 31.10 -7.81
CA SER A 4 -37.49 31.94 -8.87
C SER A 4 -36.85 33.33 -9.00
N PRO A 5 -36.57 34.08 -7.91
CA PRO A 5 -35.88 35.37 -8.03
C PRO A 5 -34.42 35.21 -8.46
N LEU A 6 -33.70 34.17 -7.97
CA LEU A 6 -32.33 33.89 -8.39
C LEU A 6 -32.25 33.58 -9.88
N LEU A 7 -33.14 32.74 -10.38
CA LEU A 7 -33.22 32.41 -11.79
C LEU A 7 -33.46 33.65 -12.67
N LYS A 8 -34.40 34.50 -12.29
CA LYS A 8 -34.68 35.74 -13.02
C LYS A 8 -33.49 36.71 -13.07
N VAL A 9 -32.75 36.84 -11.99
CA VAL A 9 -31.52 37.66 -11.93
C VAL A 9 -30.44 37.03 -12.80
N SER A 10 -30.21 35.74 -12.73
CA SER A 10 -29.21 35.03 -13.57
C SER A 10 -29.53 35.16 -15.05
N LEU A 11 -30.78 35.04 -15.44
CA LEU A 11 -31.20 35.22 -16.83
C LEU A 11 -31.05 36.65 -17.31
N LYS A 12 -31.33 37.63 -16.46
CA LYS A 12 -31.12 39.04 -16.77
C LYS A 12 -29.64 39.39 -16.95
N LEU A 13 -28.78 38.79 -16.12
CA LEU A 13 -27.33 38.97 -16.12
C LEU A 13 -26.58 37.84 -16.87
N ARG A 14 -27.22 37.18 -17.82
CA ARG A 14 -26.70 35.99 -18.49
C ARG A 14 -25.26 36.11 -19.02
N TYR A 15 -24.90 37.24 -19.59
CA TYR A 15 -23.53 37.46 -20.09
C TYR A 15 -22.51 37.56 -18.97
N LEU A 16 -22.87 38.24 -17.85
CA LEU A 16 -22.01 38.30 -16.67
C LEU A 16 -21.80 36.92 -16.05
N VAL A 17 -22.84 36.11 -15.96
CA VAL A 17 -22.75 34.71 -15.46
C VAL A 17 -21.82 33.87 -16.34
N ILE A 18 -21.93 34.03 -17.66
CA ILE A 18 -21.05 33.30 -18.59
C ILE A 18 -19.58 33.76 -18.43
N VAL A 19 -19.33 35.06 -18.32
CA VAL A 19 -17.97 35.60 -18.11
C VAL A 19 -17.37 35.12 -16.81
N ILE A 20 -18.13 35.09 -15.72
CA ILE A 20 -17.68 34.55 -14.43
C ILE A 20 -17.38 33.08 -14.56
N PHE A 21 -18.24 32.31 -15.23
CA PHE A 21 -18.03 30.87 -15.43
C PHE A 21 -16.74 30.59 -16.23
N ILE A 22 -16.52 31.29 -17.32
CA ILE A 22 -15.29 31.18 -18.11
C ILE A 22 -14.07 31.61 -17.28
N GLY A 23 -14.20 32.69 -16.51
CA GLY A 23 -13.14 33.16 -15.62
C GLY A 23 -12.77 32.11 -14.55
N THR A 24 -13.75 31.43 -13.96
CA THR A 24 -13.47 30.35 -12.99
C THR A 24 -12.73 29.17 -13.63
N ILE A 25 -13.07 28.81 -14.86
CA ILE A 25 -12.36 27.74 -15.59
C ILE A 25 -10.89 28.13 -15.84
N ILE A 26 -10.66 29.38 -16.30
CA ILE A 26 -9.31 29.88 -16.53
C ILE A 26 -8.49 29.91 -15.25
N LEU A 27 -9.07 30.32 -14.12
CA LEU A 27 -8.40 30.33 -12.83
C LEU A 27 -8.18 28.93 -12.25
N ALA A 28 -9.06 27.99 -12.54
CA ALA A 28 -8.91 26.59 -12.11
C ALA A 28 -7.80 25.85 -12.86
N TYR A 29 -7.51 26.22 -14.10
CA TYR A 29 -6.53 25.53 -14.94
C TYR A 29 -5.10 25.46 -14.35
N PRO A 30 -4.49 26.55 -13.84
CA PRO A 30 -3.17 26.46 -13.21
C PRO A 30 -3.18 25.63 -11.90
N VAL A 31 -4.28 25.63 -11.17
CA VAL A 31 -4.43 24.78 -9.97
C VAL A 31 -4.46 23.31 -10.40
N TYR A 32 -5.24 22.98 -11.41
CA TYR A 32 -5.30 21.64 -12.00
C TYR A 32 -3.92 21.15 -12.48
N LYS A 33 -3.15 21.99 -13.17
CA LYS A 33 -1.80 21.65 -13.64
C LYS A 33 -0.78 21.41 -12.52
N LYS A 34 -0.97 22.03 -11.36
CA LYS A 34 -0.10 21.86 -10.18
C LYS A 34 -0.45 20.63 -9.36
N GLN A 35 -1.59 19.98 -9.62
CA GLN A 35 -1.97 18.75 -8.92
C GLN A 35 -1.06 17.60 -9.35
N ASN A 36 -0.46 16.94 -8.39
CA ASN A 36 0.21 15.67 -8.63
C ASN A 36 -0.83 14.57 -8.85
N TRP A 37 -0.74 13.92 -10.00
CA TRP A 37 -1.63 12.81 -10.33
C TRP A 37 -1.03 11.53 -9.78
N GLU A 38 -1.65 10.99 -8.76
CA GLU A 38 -1.35 9.66 -8.25
C GLU A 38 -2.56 8.77 -8.46
N PHE A 39 -2.32 7.56 -8.94
CA PHE A 39 -3.40 6.58 -9.13
C PHE A 39 -4.08 6.24 -7.80
N MET A 40 -3.28 6.12 -6.73
CA MET A 40 -3.77 5.88 -5.39
C MET A 40 -2.79 6.50 -4.38
N PRO A 41 -3.15 7.63 -3.75
CA PRO A 41 -2.30 8.21 -2.73
C PRO A 41 -2.12 7.26 -1.55
N MET A 42 -1.00 7.36 -0.85
CA MET A 42 -0.80 6.63 0.40
C MET A 42 -1.80 7.13 1.44
N MET A 43 -2.84 6.35 1.66
CA MET A 43 -3.79 6.59 2.76
C MET A 43 -3.23 5.97 4.03
N ASN A 44 -3.26 6.73 5.11
CA ASN A 44 -2.92 6.21 6.43
C ASN A 44 -4.10 5.38 6.95
N GLU A 45 -4.04 4.07 6.74
CA GLU A 45 -5.10 3.14 7.17
C GLU A 45 -4.93 2.71 8.64
N GLN A 46 -3.92 3.22 9.36
CA GLN A 46 -3.49 2.76 10.69
C GLN A 46 -3.17 1.25 10.72
N VAL A 47 -2.93 0.67 9.56
CA VAL A 47 -2.64 -0.74 9.36
C VAL A 47 -1.53 -0.89 8.35
N PHE A 48 -0.53 -1.72 8.65
CA PHE A 48 0.45 -2.18 7.65
C PHE A 48 0.22 -3.65 7.32
N MET A 49 0.56 -4.00 6.09
CA MET A 49 0.67 -5.38 5.67
C MET A 49 2.14 -5.71 5.38
N TYR A 50 2.70 -6.58 6.20
CA TYR A 50 4.04 -7.12 6.02
C TYR A 50 3.97 -8.40 5.18
N MET A 51 4.67 -8.41 4.06
CA MET A 51 4.66 -9.50 3.10
C MET A 51 6.09 -9.91 2.74
N PRO A 52 6.79 -10.65 3.60
CA PRO A 52 8.15 -11.09 3.28
C PRO A 52 8.15 -12.01 2.06
N VAL A 53 9.15 -11.86 1.23
CA VAL A 53 9.40 -12.77 0.12
C VAL A 53 10.27 -13.91 0.64
N THR A 54 9.73 -15.12 0.62
CA THR A 54 10.45 -16.34 0.99
C THR A 54 10.92 -17.08 -0.27
N PRO A 55 11.96 -17.91 -0.19
CA PRO A 55 12.36 -18.81 -1.28
C PRO A 55 11.19 -19.72 -1.69
N TYR A 56 11.11 -20.03 -2.97
CA TYR A 56 10.13 -21.00 -3.47
C TYR A 56 10.42 -22.41 -2.91
N GLY A 57 9.35 -23.17 -2.65
CA GLY A 57 9.49 -24.54 -2.13
C GLY A 57 9.66 -24.63 -0.61
N ILE A 58 9.40 -23.54 0.11
CA ILE A 58 9.40 -23.55 1.58
C ILE A 58 8.41 -24.60 2.12
N GLY A 59 8.88 -25.41 3.09
CA GLY A 59 8.03 -26.37 3.80
C GLY A 59 7.04 -25.70 4.74
N ILE A 60 5.93 -26.39 5.03
CA ILE A 60 4.84 -25.84 5.89
C ILE A 60 5.34 -25.52 7.30
N ASP A 61 6.21 -26.34 7.88
CA ASP A 61 6.73 -26.13 9.23
C ASP A 61 7.61 -24.87 9.29
N LEU A 62 8.47 -24.67 8.30
CA LEU A 62 9.32 -23.49 8.23
C LEU A 62 8.48 -22.23 7.96
N ALA A 63 7.46 -22.29 7.09
CA ALA A 63 6.54 -21.17 6.87
C ALA A 63 5.80 -20.77 8.15
N LYS A 64 5.32 -21.77 8.93
CA LYS A 64 4.68 -21.56 10.22
C LYS A 64 5.64 -20.95 11.25
N GLU A 65 6.86 -21.48 11.33
CA GLU A 65 7.87 -20.98 12.26
C GLU A 65 8.26 -19.53 11.92
N LEU A 66 8.51 -19.20 10.66
CA LEU A 66 8.82 -17.83 10.20
C LEU A 66 7.67 -16.88 10.51
N THR A 67 6.42 -17.28 10.21
CA THR A 67 5.24 -16.46 10.50
C THR A 67 5.12 -16.17 12.00
N ASN A 68 5.31 -17.18 12.85
CA ASN A 68 5.26 -17.00 14.29
C ASN A 68 6.39 -16.10 14.81
N LYS A 69 7.62 -16.33 14.37
CA LYS A 69 8.78 -15.50 14.77
C LYS A 69 8.59 -14.04 14.38
N THR A 70 8.21 -13.79 13.13
CA THR A 70 7.97 -12.42 12.65
C THR A 70 6.82 -11.75 13.39
N ASN A 71 5.73 -12.46 13.68
CA ASN A 71 4.61 -11.93 14.45
C ASN A 71 5.01 -11.56 15.88
N ILE A 72 5.84 -12.37 16.57
CA ILE A 72 6.36 -12.07 17.90
C ILE A 72 7.21 -10.79 17.89
N VAL A 73 8.09 -10.67 16.89
CA VAL A 73 8.92 -9.46 16.72
C VAL A 73 8.07 -8.23 16.48
N LEU A 74 7.09 -8.31 15.56
CA LEU A 74 6.18 -7.20 15.26
C LEU A 74 5.34 -6.80 16.48
N LYS A 75 4.83 -7.78 17.23
CA LYS A 75 4.06 -7.52 18.45
C LYS A 75 4.89 -6.90 19.58
N SER A 76 6.21 -7.02 19.55
CA SER A 76 7.09 -6.44 20.56
C SER A 76 7.18 -4.90 20.53
N PHE A 77 6.70 -4.27 19.47
CA PHE A 77 6.68 -2.81 19.36
C PHE A 77 5.54 -2.21 20.17
N PRO A 78 5.79 -1.17 21.00
CA PRO A 78 4.77 -0.58 21.86
C PRO A 78 3.62 0.09 21.08
N GLU A 79 3.87 0.55 19.85
CA GLU A 79 2.89 1.17 18.97
C GLU A 79 1.92 0.14 18.36
N VAL A 80 2.27 -1.14 18.38
CA VAL A 80 1.46 -2.20 17.77
C VAL A 80 0.34 -2.62 18.70
N ASP A 81 -0.88 -2.62 18.18
CA ASP A 81 -2.06 -3.11 18.86
C ASP A 81 -2.27 -4.60 18.62
N THR A 82 -2.45 -5.02 17.36
CA THR A 82 -2.62 -6.44 17.02
C THR A 82 -1.74 -6.84 15.86
N VAL A 83 -1.37 -8.13 15.82
CA VAL A 83 -0.64 -8.74 14.72
C VAL A 83 -1.36 -10.03 14.34
N PHE A 84 -1.69 -10.16 13.07
CA PHE A 84 -2.31 -11.34 12.50
C PHE A 84 -1.56 -11.76 11.24
N GLY A 85 -0.89 -12.90 11.29
CA GLY A 85 -0.13 -13.46 10.15
C GLY A 85 -0.78 -14.75 9.64
N LYS A 86 -0.81 -14.88 8.29
CA LYS A 86 -1.14 -16.13 7.63
C LYS A 86 -0.02 -16.53 6.67
N ALA A 87 0.22 -17.81 6.52
CA ALA A 87 1.08 -18.39 5.50
C ALA A 87 0.24 -19.22 4.52
N GLY A 88 0.38 -18.96 3.23
CA GLY A 88 -0.35 -19.67 2.20
C GLY A 88 -1.80 -19.25 2.03
N ARG A 89 -2.58 -20.14 1.43
CA ARG A 89 -3.94 -19.88 0.96
C ARG A 89 -4.96 -19.88 2.11
N ALA A 90 -5.82 -18.87 2.16
CA ALA A 90 -7.02 -18.91 2.97
C ALA A 90 -8.07 -19.86 2.36
N GLN A 91 -9.00 -20.35 3.18
CA GLN A 91 -10.10 -21.21 2.71
C GLN A 91 -11.17 -20.41 1.96
N THR A 92 -10.75 -19.70 0.91
CA THR A 92 -11.64 -18.92 0.05
C THR A 92 -11.34 -19.22 -1.41
N ALA A 93 -12.34 -19.08 -2.29
CA ALA A 93 -12.21 -19.33 -3.72
C ALA A 93 -11.29 -18.29 -4.42
N THR A 94 -11.14 -17.12 -3.84
CA THR A 94 -10.48 -15.95 -4.44
C THR A 94 -9.05 -15.72 -3.97
N ASP A 95 -8.50 -16.57 -3.10
CA ASP A 95 -7.13 -16.43 -2.62
C ASP A 95 -6.19 -17.43 -3.31
N PRO A 96 -5.39 -17.01 -4.31
CA PRO A 96 -4.46 -17.88 -5.01
C PRO A 96 -3.10 -18.00 -4.33
N ALA A 97 -2.96 -17.59 -3.06
CA ALA A 97 -1.66 -17.46 -2.40
C ALA A 97 -0.94 -18.81 -2.25
N PRO A 98 0.30 -18.96 -2.76
CA PRO A 98 1.14 -20.11 -2.50
C PRO A 98 1.63 -20.14 -1.04
N LEU A 99 2.13 -21.27 -0.57
CA LEU A 99 2.64 -21.42 0.80
C LEU A 99 3.80 -20.44 1.12
N ALA A 100 4.62 -20.13 0.12
CA ALA A 100 5.69 -19.14 0.22
C ALA A 100 5.19 -17.70 0.44
N MET A 101 3.90 -17.45 0.33
CA MET A 101 3.27 -16.14 0.53
C MET A 101 2.83 -15.99 1.97
N ILE A 102 3.64 -15.31 2.75
CA ILE A 102 3.30 -14.89 4.11
C ILE A 102 2.70 -13.50 4.06
N GLU A 103 1.56 -13.31 4.69
CA GLU A 103 0.86 -12.03 4.82
C GLU A 103 0.58 -11.77 6.29
N THR A 104 1.14 -10.69 6.83
CA THR A 104 0.92 -10.30 8.22
C THR A 104 0.32 -8.91 8.26
N ILE A 105 -0.87 -8.81 8.85
CA ILE A 105 -1.56 -7.54 9.13
C ILE A 105 -1.13 -7.06 10.50
N VAL A 106 -0.63 -5.82 10.56
CA VAL A 106 -0.19 -5.16 11.78
C VAL A 106 -1.07 -3.94 11.97
N THR A 107 -1.89 -3.93 13.02
CA THR A 107 -2.70 -2.77 13.41
C THR A 107 -1.97 -1.97 14.48
N PHE A 108 -2.11 -0.65 14.40
CA PHE A 108 -1.45 0.26 15.32
C PHE A 108 -2.43 0.87 16.31
N LYS A 109 -1.92 1.19 17.48
CA LYS A 109 -2.61 2.02 18.45
C LYS A 109 -2.79 3.44 17.90
N PRO A 110 -3.71 4.25 18.45
CA PRO A 110 -3.81 5.66 18.12
C PRO A 110 -2.47 6.37 18.28
N GLU A 111 -2.14 7.29 17.38
CA GLU A 111 -0.85 8.03 17.38
C GLU A 111 -0.55 8.74 18.70
N SER A 112 -1.60 9.12 19.45
CA SER A 112 -1.48 9.71 20.79
C SER A 112 -0.82 8.79 21.82
N GLN A 113 -0.76 7.49 21.56
CA GLN A 113 -0.13 6.47 22.43
C GLN A 113 1.24 6.03 21.94
N TRP A 114 1.75 6.64 20.88
CA TRP A 114 3.05 6.31 20.33
C TRP A 114 4.18 6.99 21.11
N ARG A 115 5.38 6.44 20.97
CA ARG A 115 6.60 7.06 21.50
C ARG A 115 6.77 8.46 20.91
N GLU A 116 7.27 9.40 21.71
CA GLU A 116 7.48 10.77 21.29
C GLU A 116 8.37 10.87 20.04
N GLY A 117 7.95 11.65 19.05
CA GLY A 117 8.66 11.82 17.79
C GLY A 117 8.66 10.61 16.85
N MET A 118 7.88 9.55 17.17
CA MET A 118 7.69 8.41 16.29
C MET A 118 6.74 8.79 15.13
N THR A 119 7.08 8.32 13.92
CA THR A 119 6.26 8.47 12.71
C THR A 119 6.12 7.11 12.05
N TYR A 120 5.10 6.93 11.18
CA TYR A 120 4.92 5.70 10.42
C TYR A 120 6.18 5.28 9.66
N LYS A 121 6.90 6.24 9.08
CA LYS A 121 8.15 5.98 8.34
C LYS A 121 9.24 5.43 9.27
N LYS A 122 9.48 6.08 10.40
CA LYS A 122 10.48 5.65 11.38
C LYS A 122 10.12 4.28 11.95
N LEU A 123 8.84 4.07 12.27
CA LEU A 123 8.37 2.80 12.81
C LEU A 123 8.58 1.66 11.81
N MET A 124 8.27 1.88 10.53
CA MET A 124 8.51 0.92 9.46
C MET A 124 10.00 0.62 9.30
N GLU A 125 10.88 1.64 9.37
CA GLU A 125 12.34 1.47 9.32
C GLU A 125 12.86 0.65 10.50
N GLU A 126 12.38 0.91 11.72
CA GLU A 126 12.74 0.13 12.92
C GLU A 126 12.26 -1.33 12.81
N MET A 127 11.02 -1.53 12.34
CA MET A 127 10.48 -2.87 12.11
C MET A 127 11.28 -3.63 11.05
N ASN A 128 11.60 -2.96 9.95
CA ASN A 128 12.38 -3.54 8.87
C ASN A 128 13.75 -4.00 9.36
N LYS A 129 14.43 -3.19 10.16
CA LYS A 129 15.73 -3.51 10.75
C LYS A 129 15.67 -4.69 11.73
N LYS A 130 14.60 -4.78 12.54
CA LYS A 130 14.43 -5.90 13.49
C LYS A 130 14.05 -7.21 12.79
N LEU A 131 13.47 -7.13 11.60
CA LEU A 131 13.03 -8.28 10.80
C LEU A 131 14.06 -8.69 9.74
N GLU A 132 15.30 -8.21 9.83
CA GLU A 132 16.39 -8.68 8.95
C GLU A 132 16.72 -10.13 9.29
N VAL A 133 16.22 -11.04 8.45
CA VAL A 133 16.50 -12.47 8.51
C VAL A 133 17.17 -12.89 7.20
N ALA A 134 18.26 -13.60 7.28
CA ALA A 134 18.96 -14.09 6.08
C ALA A 134 18.01 -14.92 5.19
N GLY A 135 17.94 -14.56 3.91
CA GLY A 135 17.07 -15.23 2.93
C GLY A 135 15.63 -14.71 2.89
N LEU A 136 15.27 -13.73 3.71
CA LEU A 136 13.98 -13.04 3.65
C LEU A 136 14.16 -11.62 3.12
N ILE A 137 13.37 -11.25 2.12
CA ILE A 137 13.30 -9.87 1.64
C ILE A 137 12.02 -9.26 2.20
N ASN A 138 12.17 -8.25 3.04
CA ASN A 138 11.04 -7.57 3.65
C ASN A 138 10.30 -6.72 2.61
N SER A 139 8.98 -6.85 2.56
CA SER A 139 8.11 -6.01 1.75
C SER A 139 6.96 -5.49 2.61
N TRP A 140 6.72 -4.19 2.51
CA TRP A 140 5.70 -3.48 3.27
C TRP A 140 4.71 -2.81 2.32
N THR A 141 3.45 -2.95 2.61
CA THR A 141 2.38 -2.31 1.85
C THR A 141 1.21 -1.98 2.75
N TYR A 142 0.24 -1.26 2.22
CA TYR A 142 -1.07 -1.10 2.85
C TYR A 142 -2.00 -2.18 2.30
N PRO A 143 -2.93 -2.73 3.10
CA PRO A 143 -3.78 -3.86 2.69
C PRO A 143 -4.55 -3.59 1.39
N ILE A 144 -5.20 -2.43 1.28
CA ILE A 144 -6.00 -2.08 0.09
C ILE A 144 -5.08 -1.84 -1.11
N ARG A 145 -4.02 -1.05 -0.94
CA ARG A 145 -3.07 -0.76 -2.02
C ARG A 145 -2.37 -2.01 -2.51
N GLY A 146 -1.87 -2.85 -1.62
CA GLY A 146 -1.20 -4.10 -1.98
C GLY A 146 -2.11 -5.03 -2.78
N ARG A 147 -3.41 -5.09 -2.44
CA ARG A 147 -4.39 -5.86 -3.20
C ARG A 147 -4.59 -5.31 -4.61
N ILE A 148 -4.68 -4.00 -4.76
CA ILE A 148 -4.84 -3.34 -6.06
C ILE A 148 -3.57 -3.54 -6.90
N ASP A 149 -2.38 -3.31 -6.35
CA ASP A 149 -1.12 -3.50 -7.05
C ASP A 149 -0.98 -4.94 -7.56
N MET A 150 -1.29 -5.94 -6.72
CA MET A 150 -1.25 -7.36 -7.11
C MET A 150 -2.26 -7.71 -8.20
N LEU A 151 -3.46 -7.12 -8.19
CA LEU A 151 -4.47 -7.36 -9.23
C LEU A 151 -4.09 -6.72 -10.57
N LEU A 152 -3.42 -5.56 -10.54
CA LEU A 152 -3.04 -4.82 -11.75
C LEU A 152 -1.75 -5.35 -12.38
N THR A 153 -0.73 -5.61 -11.58
CA THR A 153 0.61 -5.93 -12.07
C THR A 153 0.97 -7.41 -11.93
N GLY A 154 0.24 -8.15 -11.11
CA GLY A 154 0.57 -9.54 -10.73
C GLY A 154 1.79 -9.66 -9.81
N ILE A 155 2.30 -8.53 -9.29
CA ILE A 155 3.42 -8.45 -8.35
C ILE A 155 3.04 -7.61 -7.14
N ARG A 156 3.79 -7.75 -6.03
CA ARG A 156 3.46 -7.10 -4.74
C ARG A 156 3.95 -5.67 -4.63
N THR A 157 4.62 -5.18 -5.67
CA THR A 157 5.23 -3.85 -5.68
C THR A 157 4.69 -3.02 -6.84
N PRO A 158 4.64 -1.68 -6.71
CA PRO A 158 4.17 -0.80 -7.78
C PRO A 158 5.01 -0.89 -9.05
N LEU A 159 6.28 -1.26 -8.90
CA LEU A 159 7.21 -1.45 -10.01
C LEU A 159 7.83 -2.84 -9.92
N GLY A 160 7.87 -3.55 -11.04
CA GLY A 160 8.51 -4.85 -11.15
C GLY A 160 9.15 -5.04 -12.52
N ILE A 161 10.32 -5.65 -12.53
CA ILE A 161 11.02 -6.03 -13.74
C ILE A 161 10.86 -7.54 -13.90
N LYS A 162 10.25 -7.96 -15.00
CA LYS A 162 10.13 -9.37 -15.35
C LYS A 162 11.23 -9.74 -16.34
N LEU A 163 12.10 -10.64 -15.95
CA LEU A 163 13.13 -11.20 -16.80
C LEU A 163 12.64 -12.52 -17.42
N TYR A 164 12.79 -12.66 -18.72
CA TYR A 164 12.43 -13.87 -19.46
C TYR A 164 13.68 -14.45 -20.12
N GLY A 165 13.85 -15.73 -20.05
CA GLY A 165 14.96 -16.46 -20.68
C GLY A 165 14.75 -17.96 -20.60
N ASN A 166 15.49 -18.69 -21.42
CA ASN A 166 15.42 -20.15 -21.47
C ASN A 166 16.40 -20.83 -20.49
N ASN A 167 17.30 -20.06 -19.87
CA ASN A 167 18.34 -20.57 -18.99
C ASN A 167 18.26 -19.87 -17.63
N HIS A 168 17.98 -20.66 -16.58
CA HIS A 168 17.86 -20.14 -15.21
C HIS A 168 19.15 -19.51 -14.68
N VAL A 169 20.33 -20.06 -15.04
CA VAL A 169 21.62 -19.52 -14.59
C VAL A 169 21.88 -18.12 -15.16
N GLU A 170 21.54 -17.90 -16.43
CA GLU A 170 21.65 -16.58 -17.06
C GLU A 170 20.64 -15.58 -16.48
N LEU A 171 19.41 -16.05 -16.20
CA LEU A 171 18.39 -15.22 -15.55
C LEU A 171 18.83 -14.78 -14.15
N GLU A 172 19.37 -15.69 -13.36
CA GLU A 172 19.86 -15.41 -12.01
C GLU A 172 21.04 -14.42 -12.04
N LYS A 173 21.99 -14.62 -12.95
CA LYS A 173 23.11 -13.70 -13.16
C LYS A 173 22.64 -12.30 -13.57
N THR A 174 21.62 -12.22 -14.43
CA THR A 174 21.06 -10.94 -14.91
C THR A 174 20.22 -10.27 -13.83
N ALA A 175 19.54 -11.04 -12.98
CA ALA A 175 18.75 -10.50 -11.86
C ALA A 175 19.63 -10.00 -10.69
N GLY A 176 20.85 -10.50 -10.56
CA GLY A 176 21.82 -10.09 -9.53
C GLY A 176 22.65 -8.86 -9.91
N LEU A 177 22.39 -8.25 -11.07
CA LEU A 177 22.93 -6.97 -11.50
C LEU A 177 22.09 -5.83 -10.96
#